data_e09f76e3dd8c6548dc646c8be8aca230
#
_entry.id   e09f76e3dd8c6548dc646c8be8aca230
#
_cell.length_a   1.000
_cell.length_b   1.000
_cell.length_c   1.000
_cell.angle_alpha   90.00
_cell.angle_beta   90.00
_cell.angle_gamma   90.00
#
_symmetry.space_group_name_H-M   'P 1'
#
loop_
_entity.id
_entity.type
_entity.pdbx_description
1 polymer ?
#
loop_
_entity_poly.entity_id
_entity_poly.type
_entity_poly.pdbx_seq_one_letter_code
_entity_poly.pdbx_strand_id
1 'polypeptide(L)'
;MGVTIKCKKTGWEIDLGCGGFMRLRRKVAQLMGEPFYSHYEKLCNAPIIMRPEVEEKFWKDWATEADRILAEKHFPIKVVKFLLAPDSEATTRYGACKEILKVIGDYDDNICYGYAGRSDCAMFRDFKAILQDCVDNKCDMVWM
;
A
#
# COMPACT_ATOMS: atom_id res chain seq x y z
N MET A 1 1.95 -15.44 9.01
CA MET A 1 1.05 -14.41 9.56
C MET A 1 0.46 -13.58 8.44
N GLY A 2 -0.78 -13.18 8.59
CA GLY A 2 -1.48 -12.39 7.61
C GLY A 2 -1.62 -10.94 8.02
N VAL A 3 -2.15 -10.15 7.11
CA VAL A 3 -2.54 -8.76 7.35
C VAL A 3 -4.05 -8.70 7.12
N THR A 4 -4.77 -8.22 8.11
CA THR A 4 -6.22 -7.99 8.02
C THR A 4 -6.49 -6.51 7.88
N ILE A 5 -7.17 -6.12 6.81
CA ILE A 5 -7.52 -4.72 6.54
C ILE A 5 -9.02 -4.56 6.76
N LYS A 6 -9.42 -3.49 7.44
CA LYS A 6 -10.84 -3.20 7.65
C LYS A 6 -11.13 -1.70 7.72
N CYS A 7 -12.38 -1.35 7.41
CA CYS A 7 -12.93 -0.05 7.76
C CYS A 7 -13.29 -0.08 9.24
N LYS A 8 -12.74 0.84 10.01
CA LYS A 8 -12.91 0.88 11.46
C LYS A 8 -14.38 0.95 11.91
N LYS A 9 -15.22 1.63 11.13
CA LYS A 9 -16.63 1.86 11.46
C LYS A 9 -17.56 0.70 11.06
N THR A 10 -17.39 0.19 9.84
CA THR A 10 -18.28 -0.87 9.32
C THR A 10 -17.88 -2.26 9.80
N GLY A 11 -16.61 -2.45 10.16
CA GLY A 11 -16.09 -3.73 10.62
C GLY A 11 -15.91 -4.77 9.52
N TRP A 12 -16.27 -4.47 8.27
CA TRP A 12 -16.00 -5.37 7.16
C TRP A 12 -14.49 -5.44 6.92
N GLU A 13 -13.99 -6.65 6.78
CA GLU A 13 -12.55 -6.87 6.69
C GLU A 13 -12.19 -7.88 5.62
N ILE A 14 -10.95 -7.77 5.12
CA ILE A 14 -10.36 -8.74 4.22
C ILE A 14 -9.03 -9.22 4.80
N ASP A 15 -8.77 -10.50 4.65
CA ASP A 15 -7.51 -11.12 5.07
C ASP A 15 -6.56 -11.20 3.88
N LEU A 16 -5.36 -10.62 4.05
CA LEU A 16 -4.29 -10.69 3.09
C LEU A 16 -3.09 -11.40 3.72
N GLY A 17 -2.36 -12.20 2.96
CA GLY A 17 -1.05 -12.62 3.41
C GLY A 17 -0.08 -11.45 3.40
N CYS A 18 1.01 -11.53 4.16
CA CYS A 18 2.05 -10.48 4.12
C CYS A 18 2.55 -10.25 2.70
N GLY A 19 2.78 -11.32 1.94
CA GLY A 19 3.15 -11.23 0.53
C GLY A 19 2.03 -10.63 -0.33
N GLY A 20 0.77 -10.97 -0.03
CA GLY A 20 -0.39 -10.41 -0.71
C GLY A 20 -0.52 -8.91 -0.50
N PHE A 21 -0.34 -8.44 0.73
CA PHE A 21 -0.37 -7.02 1.04
C PHE A 21 0.77 -6.26 0.35
N MET A 22 1.96 -6.84 0.32
CA MET A 22 3.09 -6.27 -0.39
C MET A 22 2.79 -6.13 -1.89
N ARG A 23 2.24 -7.18 -2.51
CA ARG A 23 1.87 -7.14 -3.94
C ARG A 23 0.77 -6.11 -4.22
N LEU A 24 -0.19 -5.99 -3.33
CA LEU A 24 -1.26 -4.99 -3.43
C LEU A 24 -0.67 -3.57 -3.43
N ARG A 25 0.22 -3.28 -2.48
CA ARG A 25 0.86 -1.97 -2.41
C ARG A 25 1.75 -1.69 -3.62
N ARG A 26 2.47 -2.71 -4.12
CA ARG A 26 3.25 -2.58 -5.36
C ARG A 26 2.36 -2.23 -6.55
N LYS A 27 1.16 -2.82 -6.62
CA LYS A 27 0.19 -2.48 -7.67
C LYS A 27 -0.25 -1.02 -7.56
N VAL A 28 -0.54 -0.53 -6.37
CA VAL A 28 -0.88 0.88 -6.16
C VAL A 28 0.28 1.78 -6.59
N ALA A 29 1.51 1.44 -6.23
CA ALA A 29 2.70 2.18 -6.66
C ALA A 29 2.84 2.19 -8.19
N GLN A 30 2.57 1.06 -8.84
CA GLN A 30 2.60 0.96 -10.30
C GLN A 30 1.58 1.90 -10.94
N LEU A 31 0.38 1.98 -10.37
CA LEU A 31 -0.68 2.87 -10.84
C LEU A 31 -0.35 4.35 -10.62
N MET A 32 0.48 4.67 -9.64
CA MET A 32 1.00 6.03 -9.46
C MET A 32 1.92 6.45 -10.61
N GLY A 33 2.64 5.50 -11.19
CA GLY A 33 3.48 5.72 -12.35
C GLY A 33 4.94 6.02 -12.04
N GLU A 34 5.70 6.22 -13.14
CA GLU A 34 7.14 6.49 -13.08
C GLU A 34 7.42 7.97 -12.84
N PRO A 35 8.56 8.35 -12.26
CA PRO A 35 9.66 7.45 -11.84
C PRO A 35 9.49 6.83 -10.45
N PHE A 36 8.40 7.14 -9.73
CA PHE A 36 8.20 6.68 -8.36
C PHE A 36 8.11 5.15 -8.28
N TYR A 37 7.41 4.51 -9.22
CA TYR A 37 7.24 3.05 -9.19
C TYR A 37 8.57 2.30 -9.23
N SER A 38 9.47 2.67 -10.14
CA SER A 38 10.80 2.03 -10.23
C SER A 38 11.61 2.23 -8.95
N HIS A 39 11.48 3.39 -8.34
CA HIS A 39 12.17 3.68 -7.07
C HIS A 39 11.58 2.86 -5.91
N TYR A 40 10.25 2.71 -5.89
CA TYR A 40 9.56 1.87 -4.90
C TYR A 40 9.95 0.38 -5.06
N GLU A 41 10.11 -0.09 -6.29
CA GLU A 41 10.58 -1.46 -6.57
C GLU A 41 11.93 -1.76 -5.92
N LYS A 42 12.80 -0.77 -5.80
CA LYS A 42 14.09 -0.96 -5.12
C LYS A 42 13.90 -1.33 -3.65
N LEU A 43 12.87 -0.79 -2.99
CA LEU A 43 12.51 -1.19 -1.63
C LEU A 43 12.01 -2.62 -1.58
N CYS A 44 11.12 -2.98 -2.49
CA CYS A 44 10.52 -4.32 -2.53
C CYS A 44 11.57 -5.41 -2.79
N ASN A 45 12.63 -5.07 -3.53
CA ASN A 45 13.70 -5.99 -3.91
C ASN A 45 14.94 -5.85 -3.02
N ALA A 46 14.88 -5.02 -1.98
CA ALA A 46 16.01 -4.82 -1.07
C ALA A 46 16.31 -6.12 -0.30
N PRO A 47 17.60 -6.43 -0.03
CA PRO A 47 17.96 -7.56 0.81
C PRO A 47 17.29 -7.48 2.18
N ILE A 48 16.78 -8.61 2.67
CA ILE A 48 16.14 -8.66 3.99
C ILE A 48 17.17 -8.46 5.10
N ILE A 49 18.37 -8.99 4.89
CA ILE A 49 19.47 -8.90 5.86
C ILE A 49 20.59 -8.05 5.27
N MET A 50 20.91 -6.97 5.95
CA MET A 50 22.01 -6.08 5.60
C MET A 50 22.83 -5.77 6.85
N ARG A 51 24.13 -5.48 6.67
CA ARG A 51 24.94 -4.95 7.76
C ARG A 51 24.37 -3.59 8.18
N PRO A 52 24.38 -3.24 9.48
CA PRO A 52 23.79 -1.99 9.96
C PRO A 52 24.24 -0.73 9.20
N GLU A 53 25.52 -0.60 8.90
CA GLU A 53 26.07 0.55 8.17
C GLU A 53 25.60 0.58 6.71
N VAL A 54 25.41 -0.59 6.08
CA VAL A 54 24.90 -0.70 4.71
C VAL A 54 23.41 -0.37 4.68
N GLU A 55 22.65 -0.87 5.65
CA GLU A 55 21.23 -0.60 5.78
C GLU A 55 20.96 0.88 5.99
N GLU A 56 21.68 1.52 6.90
CA GLU A 56 21.56 2.96 7.16
C GLU A 56 21.81 3.78 5.89
N LYS A 57 22.87 3.46 5.17
CA LYS A 57 23.19 4.13 3.90
C LYS A 57 22.11 3.90 2.85
N PHE A 58 21.60 2.67 2.74
CA PHE A 58 20.53 2.32 1.81
C PHE A 58 19.28 3.17 2.05
N TRP A 59 18.81 3.24 3.29
CA TRP A 59 17.62 4.01 3.65
C TRP A 59 17.80 5.49 3.42
N LYS A 60 18.97 6.01 3.77
CA LYS A 60 19.29 7.43 3.55
C LYS A 60 19.31 7.78 2.06
N ASP A 61 19.97 6.97 1.25
CA ASP A 61 20.05 7.18 -0.20
C ASP A 61 18.68 7.05 -0.84
N TRP A 62 17.90 6.06 -0.40
CA TRP A 62 16.55 5.85 -0.91
C TRP A 62 15.63 7.04 -0.59
N ALA A 63 15.67 7.53 0.64
CA ALA A 63 14.85 8.67 1.07
C ALA A 63 15.25 9.96 0.32
N THR A 64 16.53 10.18 0.11
CA THR A 64 17.03 11.35 -0.65
C THR A 64 16.50 11.32 -2.08
N GLU A 65 16.56 10.17 -2.75
CA GLU A 65 16.05 10.03 -4.11
C GLU A 65 14.52 10.14 -4.16
N ALA A 66 13.82 9.61 -3.16
CA ALA A 66 12.37 9.75 -3.04
C ALA A 66 11.97 11.23 -2.93
N ASP A 67 12.67 11.99 -2.09
CA ASP A 67 12.41 13.42 -1.93
C ASP A 67 12.61 14.17 -3.24
N ARG A 68 13.65 13.83 -3.99
CA ARG A 68 13.92 14.42 -5.30
C ARG A 68 12.78 14.12 -6.29
N ILE A 69 12.34 12.87 -6.36
CA ILE A 69 11.26 12.45 -7.25
C ILE A 69 9.96 13.18 -6.91
N LEU A 70 9.63 13.26 -5.62
CA LEU A 70 8.40 13.89 -5.14
C LEU A 70 8.42 15.41 -5.33
N ALA A 71 9.61 16.04 -5.35
CA ALA A 71 9.76 17.46 -5.62
C ALA A 71 9.59 17.78 -7.11
N GLU A 72 10.02 16.90 -8.00
CA GLU A 72 9.93 17.10 -9.45
C GLU A 72 8.53 16.88 -10.01
N LYS A 73 7.80 15.91 -9.44
CA LYS A 73 6.44 15.57 -9.86
C LYS A 73 5.51 15.56 -8.66
N HIS A 74 4.29 16.03 -8.86
CA HIS A 74 3.28 16.09 -7.80
C HIS A 74 2.62 14.72 -7.58
N PHE A 75 3.34 13.82 -6.91
CA PHE A 75 2.75 12.58 -6.43
C PHE A 75 1.96 12.84 -5.14
N PRO A 76 0.85 12.12 -4.91
CA PRO A 76 0.06 12.31 -3.69
C PRO A 76 0.81 11.75 -2.46
N ILE A 77 1.26 12.64 -1.60
CA ILE A 77 2.04 12.30 -0.40
C ILE A 77 1.29 11.32 0.52
N LYS A 78 -0.03 11.47 0.62
CA LYS A 78 -0.84 10.57 1.46
C LYS A 78 -0.79 9.13 0.97
N VAL A 79 -0.73 8.92 -0.35
CA VAL A 79 -0.58 7.58 -0.93
C VAL A 79 0.82 7.05 -0.68
N VAL A 80 1.85 7.89 -0.82
CA VAL A 80 3.23 7.51 -0.49
C VAL A 80 3.33 7.04 0.97
N LYS A 81 2.72 7.76 1.89
CA LYS A 81 2.70 7.37 3.30
C LYS A 81 2.03 6.01 3.52
N PHE A 82 0.94 5.73 2.82
CA PHE A 82 0.31 4.42 2.85
C PHE A 82 1.28 3.31 2.38
N LEU A 83 1.98 3.56 1.28
CA LEU A 83 2.92 2.58 0.71
C LEU A 83 4.11 2.30 1.62
N LEU A 84 4.52 3.28 2.44
CA LEU A 84 5.67 3.18 3.33
C LEU A 84 5.30 2.83 4.77
N ALA A 85 4.02 2.73 5.08
CA ALA A 85 3.55 2.39 6.43
C ALA A 85 3.98 0.95 6.81
N PRO A 86 4.17 0.67 8.10
CA PRO A 86 4.48 -0.70 8.55
C PRO A 86 3.41 -1.68 8.06
N ASP A 87 3.82 -2.90 7.74
CA ASP A 87 2.91 -3.95 7.30
C ASP A 87 2.29 -4.73 8.47
N SER A 88 2.84 -4.58 9.67
CA SER A 88 2.36 -5.26 10.86
C SER A 88 1.09 -4.64 11.43
N GLU A 89 1.08 -3.33 11.58
CA GLU A 89 -0.06 -2.61 12.16
C GLU A 89 0.03 -1.14 11.76
N ALA A 90 -1.05 -0.59 11.22
CA ALA A 90 -1.10 0.84 10.91
C ALA A 90 -2.53 1.32 10.66
N THR A 91 -2.68 2.62 10.51
CA THR A 91 -3.94 3.30 10.25
C THR A 91 -3.77 4.27 9.09
N THR A 92 -4.74 4.26 8.19
CA THR A 92 -4.80 5.21 7.07
C THR A 92 -6.10 5.98 7.16
N ARG A 93 -6.03 7.30 7.22
CA ARG A 93 -7.21 8.15 7.36
C ARG A 93 -8.03 8.17 6.07
N TYR A 94 -9.33 8.46 6.19
CA TYR A 94 -10.24 8.47 5.04
C TYR A 94 -9.81 9.46 3.94
N GLY A 95 -9.19 10.59 4.29
CA GLY A 95 -8.64 11.50 3.30
C GLY A 95 -7.55 10.87 2.44
N ALA A 96 -6.71 10.04 3.05
CA ALA A 96 -5.73 9.24 2.31
C ALA A 96 -6.40 8.14 1.49
N CYS A 97 -7.44 7.50 2.01
CA CYS A 97 -8.23 6.51 1.26
C CYS A 97 -8.81 7.12 -0.01
N LYS A 98 -9.28 8.36 0.07
CA LYS A 98 -9.79 9.10 -1.08
C LYS A 98 -8.70 9.32 -2.13
N GLU A 99 -7.48 9.69 -1.72
CA GLU A 99 -6.36 9.88 -2.64
C GLU A 99 -5.92 8.54 -3.26
N ILE A 100 -5.94 7.45 -2.51
CA ILE A 100 -5.64 6.12 -3.03
C ILE A 100 -6.65 5.74 -4.10
N LEU A 101 -7.95 5.98 -3.87
CA LEU A 101 -9.00 5.71 -4.85
C LEU A 101 -8.79 6.51 -6.14
N LYS A 102 -8.34 7.75 -6.05
CA LYS A 102 -8.03 8.57 -7.24
C LYS A 102 -6.88 7.94 -8.06
N VAL A 103 -5.85 7.44 -7.38
CA VAL A 103 -4.72 6.76 -8.04
C VAL A 103 -5.20 5.49 -8.75
N ILE A 104 -6.03 4.70 -8.08
CA ILE A 104 -6.53 3.43 -8.62
C ILE A 104 -7.45 3.68 -9.83
N GLY A 105 -8.32 4.69 -9.75
CA GLY A 105 -9.30 4.94 -10.81
C GLY A 105 -10.17 3.73 -11.09
N ASP A 106 -10.30 3.35 -12.35
CA ASP A 106 -11.12 2.22 -12.79
C ASP A 106 -10.38 0.88 -12.78
N TYR A 107 -9.12 0.87 -12.32
CA TYR A 107 -8.34 -0.35 -12.34
C TYR A 107 -8.98 -1.45 -11.49
N ASP A 108 -9.02 -2.66 -12.03
CA ASP A 108 -9.36 -3.90 -11.34
C ASP A 108 -8.61 -5.05 -12.00
N ASP A 109 -8.46 -6.17 -11.29
CA ASP A 109 -7.86 -7.38 -11.83
C ASP A 109 -8.52 -8.62 -11.20
N ASN A 110 -8.09 -9.79 -11.64
CA ASN A 110 -8.56 -11.08 -11.12
C ASN A 110 -7.45 -11.78 -10.32
N ILE A 111 -6.50 -11.02 -9.79
CA ILE A 111 -5.41 -11.57 -8.99
C ILE A 111 -5.91 -11.76 -7.56
N CYS A 112 -5.60 -12.92 -6.99
CA CYS A 112 -5.83 -13.17 -5.57
C CYS A 112 -4.69 -12.51 -4.76
N TYR A 113 -5.05 -11.54 -3.94
CA TYR A 113 -4.11 -10.89 -3.01
C TYR A 113 -4.18 -11.49 -1.60
N GLY A 114 -5.19 -12.31 -1.34
CA GLY A 114 -5.34 -13.02 -0.09
C GLY A 114 -4.75 -14.43 -0.15
N TYR A 115 -5.42 -15.35 0.51
CA TYR A 115 -4.97 -16.74 0.56
C TYR A 115 -5.53 -17.50 -0.65
N ALA A 116 -4.65 -17.88 -1.57
CA ALA A 116 -5.02 -18.60 -2.78
C ALA A 116 -5.72 -19.93 -2.44
N GLY A 117 -6.75 -20.25 -3.22
CA GLY A 117 -7.53 -21.48 -3.06
C GLY A 117 -8.70 -21.39 -2.07
N ARG A 118 -8.84 -20.29 -1.34
CA ARG A 118 -10.01 -20.04 -0.49
C ARG A 118 -11.10 -19.35 -1.31
N SER A 119 -12.36 -19.69 -1.01
CA SER A 119 -13.52 -19.06 -1.66
C SER A 119 -13.64 -17.56 -1.33
N ASP A 120 -13.10 -17.14 -0.19
CA ASP A 120 -13.10 -15.76 0.29
C ASP A 120 -11.78 -15.04 0.00
N CYS A 121 -11.03 -15.50 -1.00
CA CYS A 121 -9.76 -14.88 -1.37
C CYS A 121 -9.96 -13.40 -1.72
N ALA A 122 -9.23 -12.52 -1.04
CA ALA A 122 -9.33 -11.09 -1.25
C ALA A 122 -8.81 -10.69 -2.64
N MET A 123 -9.64 -9.95 -3.37
CA MET A 123 -9.34 -9.44 -4.69
C MET A 123 -9.11 -7.92 -4.63
N PHE A 124 -8.56 -7.36 -5.69
CA PHE A 124 -8.30 -5.91 -5.74
C PHE A 124 -9.59 -5.10 -5.52
N ARG A 125 -10.72 -5.58 -6.07
CA ARG A 125 -12.03 -4.92 -5.88
C ARG A 125 -12.48 -4.88 -4.43
N ASP A 126 -12.09 -5.86 -3.64
CA ASP A 126 -12.43 -5.89 -2.19
C ASP A 126 -11.67 -4.80 -1.44
N PHE A 127 -10.41 -4.59 -1.80
CA PHE A 127 -9.62 -3.48 -1.26
C PHE A 127 -10.25 -2.13 -1.63
N LYS A 128 -10.64 -1.96 -2.89
CA LYS A 128 -11.33 -0.73 -3.34
C LYS A 128 -12.61 -0.50 -2.54
N ALA A 129 -13.38 -1.56 -2.29
CA ALA A 129 -14.63 -1.45 -1.54
C ALA A 129 -14.38 -1.00 -0.10
N ILE A 130 -13.33 -1.48 0.54
CA ILE A 130 -12.95 -1.01 1.89
C ILE A 130 -12.55 0.47 1.86
N LEU A 131 -11.76 0.88 0.88
CA LEU A 131 -11.39 2.29 0.72
C LEU A 131 -12.64 3.16 0.57
N GLN A 132 -13.60 2.72 -0.25
CA GLN A 132 -14.84 3.45 -0.47
C GLN A 132 -15.69 3.53 0.79
N ASP A 133 -15.77 2.44 1.55
CA ASP A 133 -16.46 2.43 2.86
C ASP A 133 -15.86 3.45 3.81
N CYS A 134 -14.55 3.54 3.85
CA CYS A 134 -13.86 4.50 4.71
C CYS A 134 -14.16 5.94 4.30
N VAL A 135 -14.19 6.22 2.99
CA VAL A 135 -14.53 7.55 2.47
C VAL A 135 -15.99 7.89 2.78
N ASP A 136 -16.91 6.97 2.52
CA ASP A 136 -18.35 7.19 2.70
C ASP A 136 -18.73 7.41 4.17
N ASN A 137 -18.06 6.70 5.07
CA ASN A 137 -18.31 6.78 6.51
C ASN A 137 -17.39 7.73 7.25
N LYS A 138 -16.48 8.38 6.55
CA LYS A 138 -15.47 9.30 7.14
C LYS A 138 -14.73 8.64 8.31
N CYS A 139 -14.29 7.41 8.11
CA CYS A 139 -13.58 6.63 9.13
C CYS A 139 -12.24 6.12 8.59
N ASP A 140 -11.39 5.69 9.51
CA ASP A 140 -10.05 5.23 9.16
C ASP A 140 -10.08 3.79 8.64
N MET A 141 -9.14 3.48 7.74
CA MET A 141 -8.79 2.13 7.36
C MET A 141 -7.67 1.67 8.29
N VAL A 142 -7.84 0.53 8.91
CA VAL A 142 -6.84 -0.03 9.84
C VAL A 142 -6.44 -1.43 9.39
N TRP A 143 -5.20 -1.80 9.70
CA TRP A 143 -4.74 -3.17 9.49
C TRP A 143 -3.82 -3.62 10.63
N MET A 144 -3.77 -4.94 10.79
CA MET A 144 -2.91 -5.56 11.78
C MET A 144 -2.55 -6.99 11.37
#